data_73cf2e735877e76dd52c6748b42f11b0
#
_entry.id   73cf2e735877e76dd52c6748b42f11b0
#
_cell.length_a   1.000
_cell.length_b   1.000
_cell.length_c   1.000
_cell.angle_alpha   90.00
_cell.angle_beta   90.00
_cell.angle_gamma   90.00
#
_symmetry.space_group_name_H-M   'P 1'
#
loop_
_entity.id
_entity.type
_entity.pdbx_description
1 polymer ?
#
loop_
_entity_poly.entity_id
_entity_poly.type
_entity_poly.pdbx_seq_one_letter_code
_entity_poly.pdbx_strand_id
1 'polypeptide(L)'
;MTLSTLTAINPIDGRYGDKTAELRPYFSEFGLIYYRVYVEIRWFQFLASQRKIKELPALGDEENNFLEKLIVDFDETEAAIVKSNEATTNHDVKAVEYYLKSKFVASGISSLEKNIEFIHFACTSEDINNLSHALMLKDGRDGVLQPLMDELNQKLAEFARDYANLPMLSRTHGQTATPTTLRSE
;
A
#
# COMPACT_ATOMS: atom_id res chain seq x y z
N MET A 1 -24.12 4.73 17.20
CA MET A 1 -22.83 4.37 17.80
C MET A 1 -21.74 5.04 16.97
N THR A 2 -20.80 5.70 17.63
CA THR A 2 -19.60 6.21 16.96
C THR A 2 -18.58 5.07 16.78
N LEU A 3 -17.76 5.15 15.74
CA LEU A 3 -16.69 4.17 15.49
C LEU A 3 -15.63 4.25 16.61
N SER A 4 -15.32 3.10 17.18
CA SER A 4 -14.28 2.93 18.22
C SER A 4 -13.77 1.49 18.15
N THR A 5 -12.74 1.15 18.90
CA THR A 5 -12.25 -0.24 19.01
C THR A 5 -13.31 -1.22 19.50
N LEU A 6 -14.28 -0.73 20.31
CA LEU A 6 -15.41 -1.53 20.81
C LEU A 6 -16.53 -1.71 19.78
N THR A 7 -16.68 -0.78 18.86
CA THR A 7 -17.77 -0.75 17.87
C THR A 7 -17.28 -1.06 16.46
N ALA A 8 -15.98 -1.33 16.27
CA ALA A 8 -15.42 -1.76 15.00
C ALA A 8 -16.00 -3.11 14.58
N ILE A 9 -16.42 -3.21 13.32
CA ILE A 9 -17.01 -4.43 12.77
C ILE A 9 -15.97 -5.54 12.63
N ASN A 10 -14.73 -5.16 12.27
CA ASN A 10 -13.65 -6.10 12.08
C ASN A 10 -12.70 -6.10 13.30
N PRO A 11 -12.36 -7.28 13.87
CA PRO A 11 -11.40 -7.38 14.95
C PRO A 11 -10.00 -6.82 14.62
N ILE A 12 -9.60 -6.80 13.35
CA ILE A 12 -8.31 -6.25 12.90
C ILE A 12 -8.23 -4.75 13.21
N ASP A 13 -9.30 -3.98 12.97
CA ASP A 13 -9.36 -2.55 13.27
C ASP A 13 -9.87 -2.26 14.69
N GLY A 14 -10.47 -3.23 15.34
CA GLY A 14 -10.97 -3.13 16.71
C GLY A 14 -9.95 -3.68 17.72
N ARG A 15 -10.23 -4.89 18.22
CA ARG A 15 -9.47 -5.57 19.28
C ARG A 15 -7.97 -5.67 19.01
N TYR A 16 -7.59 -5.88 17.76
CA TYR A 16 -6.20 -6.07 17.33
C TYR A 16 -5.61 -4.86 16.60
N GLY A 17 -6.30 -3.73 16.59
CA GLY A 17 -5.89 -2.54 15.85
C GLY A 17 -4.47 -2.07 16.15
N ASP A 18 -4.03 -2.12 17.43
CA ASP A 18 -2.66 -1.75 17.78
C ASP A 18 -1.61 -2.75 17.27
N LYS A 19 -1.99 -4.04 17.15
CA LYS A 19 -1.10 -5.10 16.67
C LYS A 19 -0.96 -5.11 15.15
N THR A 20 -1.91 -4.53 14.45
CA THR A 20 -1.94 -4.45 12.99
C THR A 20 -1.61 -3.05 12.46
N ALA A 21 -1.18 -2.15 13.35
CA ALA A 21 -0.94 -0.74 13.03
C ALA A 21 0.05 -0.55 11.86
N GLU A 22 1.08 -1.36 11.78
CA GLU A 22 2.09 -1.31 10.71
C GLU A 22 1.54 -1.64 9.31
N LEU A 23 0.37 -2.28 9.23
CA LEU A 23 -0.29 -2.58 7.96
C LEU A 23 -1.18 -1.43 7.45
N ARG A 24 -1.51 -0.45 8.29
CA ARG A 24 -2.40 0.66 7.92
C ARG A 24 -1.90 1.50 6.73
N PRO A 25 -0.60 1.84 6.62
CA PRO A 25 -0.11 2.59 5.47
C PRO A 25 -0.34 1.89 4.12
N TYR A 26 -0.50 0.57 4.14
CA TYR A 26 -0.68 -0.26 2.94
C TYR A 26 -2.14 -0.59 2.67
N PHE A 27 -2.92 -1.03 3.69
CA PHE A 27 -4.23 -1.67 3.49
C PHE A 27 -5.43 -0.85 3.99
N SER A 28 -5.21 0.38 4.43
CA SER A 28 -6.31 1.31 4.74
C SER A 28 -6.81 2.02 3.49
N GLU A 29 -7.92 2.75 3.65
CA GLU A 29 -8.42 3.68 2.62
C GLU A 29 -7.35 4.72 2.24
N PHE A 30 -6.60 5.24 3.22
CA PHE A 30 -5.43 6.10 2.97
C PHE A 30 -4.42 5.41 2.06
N GLY A 31 -4.05 4.17 2.37
CA GLY A 31 -3.11 3.39 1.56
C GLY A 31 -3.59 3.25 0.12
N LEU A 32 -4.86 2.87 -0.09
CA LEU A 32 -5.41 2.73 -1.43
C LEU A 32 -5.38 4.06 -2.21
N ILE A 33 -5.73 5.17 -1.58
CA ILE A 33 -5.67 6.49 -2.22
C ILE A 33 -4.22 6.86 -2.56
N TYR A 34 -3.28 6.65 -1.64
CA TYR A 34 -1.86 6.89 -1.86
C TYR A 34 -1.34 6.13 -3.08
N TYR A 35 -1.61 4.82 -3.17
CA TYR A 35 -1.14 4.00 -4.29
C TYR A 35 -1.81 4.37 -5.61
N ARG A 36 -3.07 4.82 -5.61
CA ARG A 36 -3.71 5.37 -6.81
C ARG A 36 -3.02 6.64 -7.28
N VAL A 37 -2.71 7.57 -6.39
CA VAL A 37 -1.94 8.79 -6.69
C VAL A 37 -0.56 8.43 -7.24
N TYR A 38 0.12 7.50 -6.59
CA TYR A 38 1.42 6.98 -7.02
C TYR A 38 1.35 6.42 -8.46
N VAL A 39 0.41 5.53 -8.74
CA VAL A 39 0.25 4.88 -10.04
C VAL A 39 -0.06 5.91 -11.14
N GLU A 40 -0.96 6.86 -10.88
CA GLU A 40 -1.30 7.92 -11.84
C GLU A 40 -0.08 8.80 -12.17
N ILE A 41 0.70 9.19 -11.17
CA ILE A 41 1.92 9.98 -11.39
C ILE A 41 2.94 9.16 -12.19
N ARG A 42 3.18 7.90 -11.85
CA ARG A 42 4.09 7.02 -12.58
C ARG A 42 3.63 6.77 -14.02
N TRP A 43 2.33 6.64 -14.22
CA TRP A 43 1.75 6.53 -15.55
C TRP A 43 1.98 7.79 -16.37
N PHE A 44 1.73 8.97 -15.80
CA PHE A 44 2.00 10.26 -16.46
C PHE A 44 3.48 10.40 -16.84
N GLN A 45 4.40 10.10 -15.94
CA GLN A 45 5.85 10.11 -16.20
C GLN A 45 6.22 9.12 -17.31
N PHE A 46 5.63 7.93 -17.29
CA PHE A 46 5.85 6.91 -18.32
C PHE A 46 5.36 7.41 -19.68
N LEU A 47 4.17 7.97 -19.78
CA LEU A 47 3.65 8.54 -21.03
C LEU A 47 4.58 9.63 -21.59
N ALA A 48 5.03 10.54 -20.73
CA ALA A 48 5.96 11.61 -21.13
C ALA A 48 7.32 11.09 -21.61
N SER A 49 7.73 9.90 -21.18
CA SER A 49 8.96 9.25 -21.67
C SER A 49 8.82 8.61 -23.07
N GLN A 50 7.57 8.48 -23.57
CA GLN A 50 7.30 7.77 -24.83
C GLN A 50 7.50 8.69 -26.03
N ARG A 51 8.55 8.48 -26.81
CA ARG A 51 8.87 9.27 -28.02
C ARG A 51 7.76 9.27 -29.10
N LYS A 52 6.82 8.35 -29.01
CA LYS A 52 5.70 8.25 -29.95
C LYS A 52 4.55 9.21 -29.64
N ILE A 53 4.46 9.68 -28.40
CA ILE A 53 3.45 10.65 -27.94
C ILE A 53 4.06 12.05 -28.06
N LYS A 54 3.90 12.65 -29.23
CA LYS A 54 4.50 13.96 -29.54
C LYS A 54 3.81 15.11 -28.81
N GLU A 55 2.58 14.91 -28.41
CA GLU A 55 1.72 15.86 -27.74
C GLU A 55 2.09 16.05 -26.26
N LEU A 56 2.75 15.05 -25.65
CA LEU A 56 3.27 15.10 -24.30
C LEU A 56 4.81 15.13 -24.34
N PRO A 57 5.45 16.28 -24.17
CA PRO A 57 6.90 16.37 -24.17
C PRO A 57 7.52 15.66 -22.98
N ALA A 58 8.78 15.25 -23.11
CA ALA A 58 9.54 14.70 -22.00
C ALA A 58 9.63 15.69 -20.85
N LEU A 59 9.47 15.20 -19.62
CA LEU A 59 9.55 16.00 -18.40
C LEU A 59 11.01 16.36 -18.09
N GLY A 60 11.24 17.58 -17.67
CA GLY A 60 12.50 18.04 -17.12
C GLY A 60 12.64 17.74 -15.62
N ASP A 61 13.73 18.22 -15.03
CA ASP A 61 14.03 18.01 -13.62
C ASP A 61 13.00 18.72 -12.71
N GLU A 62 12.51 19.89 -13.11
CA GLU A 62 11.54 20.66 -12.32
C GLU A 62 10.21 19.89 -12.19
N GLU A 63 9.67 19.40 -13.30
CA GLU A 63 8.44 18.60 -13.31
C GLU A 63 8.59 17.30 -12.54
N ASN A 64 9.68 16.58 -12.79
CA ASN A 64 9.93 15.33 -12.08
C ASN A 64 10.09 15.54 -10.57
N ASN A 65 10.83 16.55 -10.13
CA ASN A 65 10.97 16.88 -8.72
C ASN A 65 9.64 17.24 -8.06
N PHE A 66 8.79 18.00 -8.77
CA PHE A 66 7.44 18.32 -8.28
C PHE A 66 6.58 17.04 -8.12
N LEU A 67 6.61 16.15 -9.11
CA LEU A 67 5.84 14.89 -9.07
C LEU A 67 6.33 13.96 -7.97
N GLU A 68 7.65 13.83 -7.79
CA GLU A 68 8.22 13.07 -6.67
C GLU A 68 7.80 13.65 -5.32
N LYS A 69 7.80 14.97 -5.20
CA LYS A 69 7.36 15.63 -3.97
C LYS A 69 5.90 15.38 -3.67
N LEU A 70 5.01 15.35 -4.67
CA LEU A 70 3.61 15.00 -4.46
C LEU A 70 3.44 13.59 -3.88
N ILE A 71 4.32 12.65 -4.24
CA ILE A 71 4.28 11.28 -3.71
C ILE A 71 4.83 11.25 -2.27
N VAL A 72 5.98 11.89 -2.04
CA VAL A 72 6.69 11.83 -0.76
C VAL A 72 5.93 12.58 0.35
N ASP A 73 5.35 13.72 0.00
CA ASP A 73 4.63 14.60 0.95
C ASP A 73 3.13 14.22 1.08
N PHE A 74 2.68 13.13 0.43
CA PHE A 74 1.28 12.73 0.50
C PHE A 74 0.93 12.21 1.89
N ASP A 75 0.00 12.88 2.55
CA ASP A 75 -0.44 12.60 3.91
C ASP A 75 -1.96 12.41 4.02
N GLU A 76 -2.45 12.22 5.24
CA GLU A 76 -3.90 12.08 5.50
C GLU A 76 -4.69 13.35 5.14
N THR A 77 -4.06 14.52 5.19
CA THR A 77 -4.69 15.79 4.78
C THR A 77 -4.93 15.80 3.27
N GLU A 78 -3.96 15.37 2.50
CA GLU A 78 -4.06 15.24 1.05
C GLU A 78 -5.09 14.16 0.67
N ALA A 79 -5.12 13.04 1.37
CA ALA A 79 -6.13 12.01 1.18
C ALA A 79 -7.56 12.52 1.48
N ALA A 80 -7.72 13.38 2.49
CA ALA A 80 -9.01 14.01 2.79
C ALA A 80 -9.49 14.93 1.66
N ILE A 81 -8.60 15.60 0.93
CA ILE A 81 -8.94 16.38 -0.26
C ILE A 81 -9.49 15.45 -1.36
N VAL A 82 -8.83 14.31 -1.59
CA VAL A 82 -9.33 13.30 -2.55
C VAL A 82 -10.73 12.82 -2.14
N LYS A 83 -10.96 12.52 -0.86
CA LYS A 83 -12.29 12.11 -0.36
C LYS A 83 -13.35 13.21 -0.50
N SER A 84 -12.97 14.47 -0.36
CA SER A 84 -13.87 15.59 -0.63
C SER A 84 -14.29 15.65 -2.11
N ASN A 85 -13.34 15.42 -3.02
CA ASN A 85 -13.64 15.33 -4.46
C ASN A 85 -14.56 14.13 -4.76
N GLU A 86 -14.31 12.98 -4.13
CA GLU A 86 -15.13 11.78 -4.28
C GLU A 86 -16.58 12.00 -3.83
N ALA A 87 -16.78 12.71 -2.73
CA ALA A 87 -18.14 13.04 -2.26
C ALA A 87 -18.98 13.82 -3.29
N THR A 88 -18.32 14.53 -4.21
CA THR A 88 -19.00 15.27 -5.30
C THR A 88 -19.14 14.43 -6.57
N THR A 89 -18.09 13.67 -6.91
CA THR A 89 -18.03 12.90 -8.17
C THR A 89 -18.74 11.56 -8.09
N ASN A 90 -18.94 11.02 -6.88
CA ASN A 90 -19.36 9.64 -6.62
C ASN A 90 -18.49 8.58 -7.35
N HIS A 91 -17.21 8.91 -7.57
CA HIS A 91 -16.29 8.04 -8.27
C HIS A 91 -14.86 8.21 -7.70
N ASP A 92 -14.33 7.19 -7.10
CA ASP A 92 -13.09 7.16 -6.34
C ASP A 92 -11.84 7.47 -7.19
N VAL A 93 -11.62 6.76 -8.29
CA VAL A 93 -10.46 7.00 -9.17
C VAL A 93 -10.58 8.35 -9.87
N LYS A 94 -11.78 8.78 -10.25
CA LYS A 94 -12.00 10.11 -10.82
C LYS A 94 -11.68 11.23 -9.84
N ALA A 95 -11.90 11.00 -8.56
CA ALA A 95 -11.52 11.94 -7.51
C ALA A 95 -10.00 12.13 -7.43
N VAL A 96 -9.22 11.07 -7.63
CA VAL A 96 -7.75 11.12 -7.72
C VAL A 96 -7.31 11.93 -8.95
N GLU A 97 -7.93 11.72 -10.10
CA GLU A 97 -7.65 12.49 -11.31
C GLU A 97 -7.87 13.99 -11.08
N TYR A 98 -9.01 14.38 -10.50
CA TYR A 98 -9.29 15.80 -10.19
C TYR A 98 -8.33 16.37 -9.16
N TYR A 99 -7.96 15.61 -8.16
CA TYR A 99 -6.93 16.00 -7.20
C TYR A 99 -5.62 16.32 -7.90
N LEU A 100 -5.10 15.41 -8.73
CA LEU A 100 -3.85 15.62 -9.45
C LEU A 100 -3.93 16.81 -10.42
N LYS A 101 -5.05 16.95 -11.16
CA LYS A 101 -5.28 18.11 -12.03
C LYS A 101 -5.21 19.42 -11.24
N SER A 102 -5.81 19.48 -10.06
CA SER A 102 -5.74 20.66 -9.20
C SER A 102 -4.31 20.98 -8.72
N LYS A 103 -3.53 19.94 -8.38
CA LYS A 103 -2.13 20.09 -7.98
C LYS A 103 -1.25 20.58 -9.14
N PHE A 104 -1.49 20.08 -10.36
CA PHE A 104 -0.75 20.53 -11.53
C PHE A 104 -1.00 22.01 -11.82
N VAL A 105 -2.25 22.45 -11.75
CA VAL A 105 -2.59 23.89 -11.90
C VAL A 105 -1.97 24.72 -10.78
N ALA A 106 -2.04 24.27 -9.52
CA ALA A 106 -1.49 24.98 -8.38
C ALA A 106 0.05 25.02 -8.34
N SER A 107 0.72 24.16 -9.12
CA SER A 107 2.19 24.13 -9.18
C SER A 107 2.82 25.38 -9.79
N GLY A 108 2.09 26.08 -10.68
CA GLY A 108 2.63 27.16 -11.51
C GLY A 108 3.60 26.70 -12.61
N ILE A 109 3.79 25.36 -12.79
CA ILE A 109 4.65 24.80 -13.82
C ILE A 109 3.84 24.70 -15.12
N SER A 110 4.09 25.61 -16.05
CA SER A 110 3.31 25.76 -17.29
C SER A 110 3.24 24.50 -18.15
N SER A 111 4.28 23.66 -18.13
CA SER A 111 4.30 22.40 -18.86
C SER A 111 3.33 21.36 -18.26
N LEU A 112 3.22 21.27 -16.93
CA LEU A 112 2.25 20.39 -16.27
C LEU A 112 0.83 20.88 -16.49
N GLU A 113 0.59 22.18 -16.33
CA GLU A 113 -0.74 22.79 -16.52
C GLU A 113 -1.28 22.55 -17.94
N LYS A 114 -0.43 22.70 -18.96
CA LYS A 114 -0.83 22.46 -20.37
C LYS A 114 -1.13 21.01 -20.68
N ASN A 115 -0.60 20.07 -19.90
CA ASN A 115 -0.67 18.65 -20.16
C ASN A 115 -1.56 17.90 -19.14
N ILE A 116 -2.43 18.59 -18.41
CA ILE A 116 -3.31 18.00 -17.40
C ILE A 116 -4.22 16.87 -17.95
N GLU A 117 -4.56 16.92 -19.23
CA GLU A 117 -5.42 15.90 -19.86
C GLU A 117 -4.71 14.58 -20.14
N PHE A 118 -3.38 14.51 -19.91
CA PHE A 118 -2.64 13.25 -19.92
C PHE A 118 -2.68 12.51 -18.58
N ILE A 119 -3.23 13.12 -17.52
CA ILE A 119 -3.56 12.41 -16.30
C ILE A 119 -4.69 11.41 -16.63
N HIS A 120 -4.53 10.15 -16.22
CA HIS A 120 -5.47 9.07 -16.53
C HIS A 120 -5.66 8.77 -18.04
N PHE A 121 -4.75 9.23 -18.89
CA PHE A 121 -4.88 9.06 -20.34
C PHE A 121 -4.68 7.61 -20.75
N ALA A 122 -5.56 7.11 -21.63
CA ALA A 122 -5.53 5.77 -22.23
C ALA A 122 -5.57 4.60 -21.21
N CYS A 123 -6.11 4.82 -20.03
CA CYS A 123 -6.38 3.77 -19.05
C CYS A 123 -7.82 3.86 -18.51
N THR A 124 -8.25 2.84 -17.81
CA THR A 124 -9.50 2.83 -17.06
C THR A 124 -9.24 2.79 -15.56
N SER A 125 -10.28 3.02 -14.76
CA SER A 125 -10.18 2.93 -13.30
C SER A 125 -9.63 1.59 -12.83
N GLU A 126 -9.94 0.49 -13.53
CA GLU A 126 -9.49 -0.83 -13.15
C GLU A 126 -7.99 -1.05 -13.42
N ASP A 127 -7.41 -0.42 -14.44
CA ASP A 127 -5.97 -0.44 -14.66
C ASP A 127 -5.22 0.19 -13.47
N ILE A 128 -5.72 1.32 -12.97
CA ILE A 128 -5.17 2.02 -11.79
C ILE A 128 -5.39 1.17 -10.53
N ASN A 129 -6.59 0.64 -10.32
CA ASN A 129 -6.92 -0.18 -9.16
C ASN A 129 -6.05 -1.44 -9.06
N ASN A 130 -5.91 -2.18 -10.16
CA ASN A 130 -5.12 -3.42 -10.18
C ASN A 130 -3.65 -3.18 -9.84
N LEU A 131 -3.03 -2.14 -10.42
CA LEU A 131 -1.65 -1.78 -10.09
C LEU A 131 -1.51 -1.31 -8.65
N SER A 132 -2.45 -0.50 -8.16
CA SER A 132 -2.46 -0.04 -6.76
C SER A 132 -2.54 -1.20 -5.79
N HIS A 133 -3.49 -2.13 -5.97
CA HIS A 133 -3.61 -3.31 -5.12
C HIS A 133 -2.38 -4.23 -5.19
N ALA A 134 -1.78 -4.39 -6.38
CA ALA A 134 -0.56 -5.18 -6.52
C ALA A 134 0.61 -4.57 -5.73
N LEU A 135 0.75 -3.24 -5.76
CA LEU A 135 1.78 -2.52 -4.99
C LEU A 135 1.50 -2.59 -3.49
N MET A 136 0.25 -2.37 -3.05
CA MET A 136 -0.17 -2.52 -1.66
C MET A 136 0.20 -3.90 -1.11
N LEU A 137 -0.14 -4.96 -1.86
CA LEU A 137 0.18 -6.34 -1.48
C LEU A 137 1.69 -6.59 -1.44
N LYS A 138 2.41 -6.11 -2.45
CA LYS A 138 3.86 -6.25 -2.52
C LYS A 138 4.54 -5.56 -1.35
N ASP A 139 4.24 -4.29 -1.14
CA ASP A 139 4.96 -3.47 -0.16
C ASP A 139 4.55 -3.84 1.28
N GLY A 140 3.28 -4.18 1.53
CA GLY A 140 2.82 -4.69 2.83
C GLY A 140 3.42 -6.07 3.16
N ARG A 141 3.56 -6.95 2.14
CA ARG A 141 4.27 -8.22 2.30
C ARG A 141 5.75 -7.98 2.63
N ASP A 142 6.44 -7.20 1.81
CA ASP A 142 7.89 -7.04 1.88
C ASP A 142 8.30 -6.21 3.10
N GLY A 143 7.49 -5.18 3.46
CA GLY A 143 7.79 -4.27 4.57
C GLY A 143 7.37 -4.78 5.94
N VAL A 144 6.34 -5.62 6.03
CA VAL A 144 5.77 -6.05 7.33
C VAL A 144 5.68 -7.55 7.46
N LEU A 145 4.99 -8.23 6.54
CA LEU A 145 4.65 -9.64 6.74
C LEU A 145 5.87 -10.56 6.62
N GLN A 146 6.71 -10.36 5.61
CA GLN A 146 7.90 -11.19 5.39
C GLN A 146 8.90 -11.07 6.54
N PRO A 147 9.27 -9.87 7.03
CA PRO A 147 10.15 -9.75 8.20
C PRO A 147 9.63 -10.48 9.45
N LEU A 148 8.32 -10.37 9.73
CA LEU A 148 7.71 -11.06 10.88
C LEU A 148 7.72 -12.59 10.71
N MET A 149 7.47 -13.09 9.49
CA MET A 149 7.54 -14.51 9.19
C MET A 149 8.98 -15.04 9.30
N ASP A 150 9.95 -14.26 8.85
CA ASP A 150 11.36 -14.63 8.95
C ASP A 150 11.83 -14.68 10.41
N GLU A 151 11.40 -13.71 11.24
CA GLU A 151 11.66 -13.74 12.68
C GLU A 151 11.05 -14.99 13.35
N LEU A 152 9.80 -15.31 13.06
CA LEU A 152 9.14 -16.51 13.56
C LEU A 152 9.89 -17.77 13.15
N ASN A 153 10.26 -17.90 11.88
CA ASN A 153 11.00 -19.04 11.36
C ASN A 153 12.37 -19.18 12.04
N GLN A 154 13.05 -18.05 12.27
CA GLN A 154 14.32 -18.05 12.98
C GLN A 154 14.16 -18.57 14.42
N LYS A 155 13.14 -18.10 15.15
CA LYS A 155 12.85 -18.57 16.51
C LYS A 155 12.53 -20.05 16.57
N LEU A 156 11.73 -20.56 15.63
CA LEU A 156 11.43 -21.99 15.55
C LEU A 156 12.71 -22.82 15.25
N ALA A 157 13.54 -22.31 14.35
CA ALA A 157 14.83 -22.96 14.05
C ALA A 157 15.80 -22.95 15.24
N GLU A 158 15.82 -21.87 16.04
CA GLU A 158 16.57 -21.80 17.30
C GLU A 158 16.06 -22.86 18.28
N PHE A 159 14.78 -22.93 18.55
CA PHE A 159 14.18 -23.96 19.43
C PHE A 159 14.49 -25.37 18.95
N ALA A 160 14.37 -25.62 17.65
CA ALA A 160 14.68 -26.94 17.07
C ALA A 160 16.15 -27.34 17.30
N ARG A 161 17.09 -26.40 17.30
CA ARG A 161 18.51 -26.66 17.61
C ARG A 161 18.76 -26.84 19.10
N ASP A 162 18.22 -25.92 19.91
CA ASP A 162 18.47 -25.89 21.36
C ASP A 162 17.92 -27.13 22.06
N TYR A 163 16.76 -27.60 21.60
CA TYR A 163 16.07 -28.75 22.19
C TYR A 163 16.22 -30.06 21.41
N ALA A 164 17.14 -30.11 20.43
CA ALA A 164 17.37 -31.30 19.60
C ALA A 164 17.70 -32.56 20.40
N ASN A 165 18.42 -32.42 21.52
CA ASN A 165 18.88 -33.51 22.37
C ASN A 165 18.06 -33.65 23.67
N LEU A 166 16.99 -32.85 23.84
CA LEU A 166 16.17 -32.96 25.04
C LEU A 166 15.12 -34.08 24.84
N PRO A 167 15.28 -35.24 25.54
CA PRO A 167 14.34 -36.34 25.38
C PRO A 167 13.02 -36.01 26.03
N MET A 168 11.94 -36.37 25.34
CA MET A 168 10.60 -36.27 25.85
C MET A 168 9.74 -37.46 25.44
N LEU A 169 8.67 -37.67 26.16
CA LEU A 169 7.64 -38.63 25.80
C LEU A 169 6.46 -37.92 25.17
N SER A 170 6.27 -38.11 23.87
CA SER A 170 5.13 -37.51 23.17
C SER A 170 3.82 -38.09 23.67
N ARG A 171 2.74 -37.34 23.49
CA ARG A 171 1.36 -37.74 23.90
C ARG A 171 0.39 -37.43 22.78
N THR A 172 -0.51 -38.36 22.56
CA THR A 172 -1.65 -38.22 21.62
C THR A 172 -2.93 -38.50 22.36
N HIS A 173 -3.89 -37.59 22.31
CA HIS A 173 -5.17 -37.70 23.04
C HIS A 173 -5.00 -37.97 24.54
N GLY A 174 -3.99 -37.36 25.16
CA GLY A 174 -3.70 -37.54 26.58
C GLY A 174 -2.97 -38.84 26.93
N GLN A 175 -2.70 -39.71 25.97
CA GLN A 175 -2.02 -41.00 26.16
C GLN A 175 -0.56 -40.94 25.68
N THR A 176 0.29 -41.74 26.32
CA THR A 176 1.69 -41.86 25.94
C THR A 176 1.86 -42.44 24.56
N ALA A 177 2.71 -41.82 23.76
CA ALA A 177 3.09 -42.32 22.43
C ALA A 177 4.61 -42.63 22.39
N THR A 178 5.25 -42.45 21.28
CA THR A 178 6.63 -42.81 21.09
C THR A 178 7.58 -41.82 21.81
N PRO A 179 8.68 -42.30 22.46
CA PRO A 179 9.76 -41.42 22.90
C PRO A 179 10.37 -40.63 21.72
N THR A 180 10.59 -39.33 21.92
CA THR A 180 11.04 -38.42 20.89
C THR A 180 11.96 -37.34 21.54
N THR A 181 12.29 -36.31 20.78
CA THR A 181 12.90 -35.08 21.32
C THR A 181 11.97 -33.90 21.11
N LEU A 182 12.13 -32.84 21.88
CA LEU A 182 11.30 -31.62 21.75
C LEU A 182 11.42 -30.95 20.37
N ARG A 183 12.47 -31.27 19.61
CA ARG A 183 12.62 -30.85 18.22
C ARG A 183 11.58 -31.40 17.27
N SER A 184 11.03 -32.56 17.55
CA SER A 184 10.17 -33.33 16.63
C SER A 184 8.67 -33.06 16.85
N GLU A 185 8.33 -32.29 17.87
CA GLU A 185 6.96 -31.85 18.16
C GLU A 185 6.76 -30.44 17.59
#